data_b82d82885e478f47bff83aeef8b7d887
#
_entry.id   b82d82885e478f47bff83aeef8b7d887
#
_cell.length_a   1.000
_cell.length_b   1.000
_cell.length_c   1.000
_cell.angle_alpha   90.00
_cell.angle_beta   90.00
_cell.angle_gamma   90.00
#
_symmetry.space_group_name_H-M   'P 1'
#
loop_
_entity.id
_entity.type
_entity.pdbx_description
1 polymer ?
#
loop_
_entity_poly.entity_id
_entity_poly.type
_entity_poly.pdbx_seq_one_letter_code
_entity_poly.pdbx_strand_id
1 'polypeptide(L)'
;MEIASKDNTTPYKIIKLINGEDIFCKILQEYTDAIVVECPMSINKHQVMDTPEHIVEHTGLQRWINFTHDTSFVIDKQKIIGFGNLAPEVVVYYQMVTKKIKMEEEGTTGNDEHDALVKQMQENVAKLEKIMEGSEMDSIDDDDKITHMQPNKTLH
;
A
#
# COMPACT_ATOMS: atom_id res chain seq x y z
N MET A 1 10.32 -19.59 -21.76
CA MET A 1 10.37 -18.14 -21.90
C MET A 1 11.20 -17.60 -20.73
N GLU A 2 12.46 -17.37 -20.97
CA GLU A 2 13.33 -16.73 -19.99
C GLU A 2 13.05 -15.22 -20.01
N ILE A 3 12.26 -14.76 -19.08
CA ILE A 3 12.25 -13.34 -18.75
C ILE A 3 13.45 -13.14 -17.85
N ALA A 4 14.50 -12.53 -18.37
CA ALA A 4 15.60 -12.05 -17.56
C ALA A 4 15.04 -11.06 -16.56
N SER A 5 14.78 -11.51 -15.35
CA SER A 5 14.40 -10.63 -14.25
C SER A 5 15.61 -9.76 -13.98
N LYS A 6 15.51 -8.50 -14.33
CA LYS A 6 16.40 -7.49 -13.78
C LYS A 6 16.29 -7.56 -12.27
N ASP A 7 17.43 -7.63 -11.63
CA ASP A 7 17.66 -7.77 -10.18
C ASP A 7 17.09 -6.59 -9.34
N ASN A 8 15.84 -6.28 -9.53
CA ASN A 8 15.10 -5.34 -8.69
C ASN A 8 14.07 -6.08 -7.81
N THR A 9 14.44 -7.25 -7.32
CA THR A 9 13.58 -8.05 -6.47
C THR A 9 13.67 -7.57 -5.01
N THR A 10 12.82 -6.63 -4.68
CA THR A 10 12.55 -6.35 -3.26
C THR A 10 11.87 -7.56 -2.63
N PRO A 11 12.17 -7.89 -1.35
CA PRO A 11 11.47 -8.96 -0.63
C PRO A 11 10.02 -8.61 -0.30
N TYR A 12 9.62 -7.36 -0.46
CA TYR A 12 8.27 -6.88 -0.18
C TYR A 12 7.38 -7.05 -1.39
N LYS A 13 6.34 -7.86 -1.25
CA LYS A 13 5.44 -8.24 -2.34
C LYS A 13 3.98 -7.97 -2.00
N ILE A 14 3.22 -7.69 -3.05
CA ILE A 14 1.78 -7.83 -3.04
C ILE A 14 1.42 -9.17 -3.70
N ILE A 15 0.57 -9.94 -3.04
CA ILE A 15 0.13 -11.25 -3.51
C ILE A 15 -1.38 -11.22 -3.69
N LYS A 16 -1.83 -11.62 -4.88
CA LYS A 16 -3.25 -11.82 -5.17
C LYS A 16 -3.59 -13.30 -4.98
N LEU A 17 -4.50 -13.60 -4.07
CA LEU A 17 -4.98 -14.95 -3.83
C LEU A 17 -6.19 -15.30 -4.70
N ILE A 18 -6.45 -16.59 -4.87
CA ILE A 18 -7.58 -17.09 -5.66
C ILE A 18 -8.95 -16.68 -5.12
N ASN A 19 -9.05 -16.37 -3.83
CA ASN A 19 -10.27 -15.86 -3.20
C ASN A 19 -10.51 -14.35 -3.43
N GLY A 20 -9.59 -13.69 -4.14
CA GLY A 20 -9.65 -12.27 -4.44
C GLY A 20 -8.97 -11.34 -3.43
N GLU A 21 -8.44 -11.88 -2.34
CA GLU A 21 -7.70 -11.08 -1.36
C GLU A 21 -6.36 -10.59 -1.91
N ASP A 22 -6.01 -9.36 -1.55
CA ASP A 22 -4.68 -8.80 -1.74
C ASP A 22 -3.94 -8.79 -0.40
N ILE A 23 -2.74 -9.38 -0.40
CA ILE A 23 -1.90 -9.50 0.80
C ILE A 23 -0.58 -8.79 0.56
N PHE A 24 -0.21 -7.90 1.47
CA PHE A 24 1.11 -7.31 1.54
C PHE A 24 1.97 -8.14 2.49
N CYS A 25 3.15 -8.51 2.07
CA CYS A 25 4.05 -9.34 2.88
C CYS A 25 5.51 -9.13 2.51
N LYS A 26 6.37 -9.61 3.39
CA LYS A 26 7.78 -9.80 3.10
C LYS A 26 8.03 -11.28 2.86
N ILE A 27 8.62 -11.64 1.74
CA ILE A 27 9.00 -13.02 1.44
C ILE A 27 10.30 -13.34 2.17
N LEU A 28 10.25 -14.38 2.99
CA LEU A 28 11.42 -14.92 3.70
C LEU A 28 12.10 -16.00 2.88
N GLN A 29 11.33 -16.89 2.29
CA GLN A 29 11.83 -18.04 1.53
C GLN A 29 10.83 -18.47 0.48
N GLU A 30 11.34 -18.91 -0.65
CA GLU A 30 10.55 -19.45 -1.75
C GLU A 30 10.95 -20.89 -2.03
N TYR A 31 9.94 -21.76 -2.05
CA TYR A 31 10.05 -23.17 -2.44
C TYR A 31 9.37 -23.38 -3.80
N THR A 32 9.49 -24.58 -4.33
CA THR A 32 8.87 -24.93 -5.61
C THR A 32 7.34 -24.82 -5.57
N ASP A 33 6.72 -25.20 -4.47
CA ASP A 33 5.27 -25.33 -4.28
C ASP A 33 4.68 -24.36 -3.25
N ALA A 34 5.53 -23.67 -2.50
CA ALA A 34 5.11 -22.78 -1.43
C ALA A 34 6.06 -21.60 -1.26
N ILE A 35 5.56 -20.57 -0.59
CA ILE A 35 6.36 -19.43 -0.13
C ILE A 35 6.17 -19.27 1.38
N VAL A 36 7.23 -18.84 2.06
CA VAL A 36 7.17 -18.42 3.46
C VAL A 36 7.18 -16.91 3.50
N VAL A 37 6.16 -16.34 4.12
CA VAL A 37 5.96 -14.89 4.22
C VAL A 37 6.01 -14.44 5.66
N GLU A 38 6.54 -13.26 5.90
CA GLU A 38 6.56 -12.60 7.20
C GLU A 38 5.53 -11.49 7.26
N CYS A 39 4.81 -11.42 8.37
CA CYS A 39 3.84 -10.38 8.68
C CYS A 39 2.86 -10.07 7.53
N PRO A 40 2.15 -11.07 6.99
CA PRO A 40 1.18 -10.80 5.93
C PRO A 40 0.06 -9.91 6.44
N MET A 41 -0.24 -8.86 5.65
CA MET A 41 -1.28 -7.88 5.94
C MET A 41 -2.32 -7.89 4.83
N SER A 42 -3.59 -7.92 5.19
CA SER A 42 -4.69 -7.75 4.24
C SER A 42 -5.12 -6.29 4.17
N ILE A 43 -5.64 -5.90 3.02
CA ILE A 43 -6.19 -4.56 2.80
C ILE A 43 -7.61 -4.55 3.33
N ASN A 44 -7.87 -3.64 4.25
CA ASN A 44 -9.21 -3.37 4.75
C ASN A 44 -9.71 -2.03 4.21
N LYS A 45 -10.83 -2.05 3.52
CA LYS A 45 -11.51 -0.86 3.03
C LYS A 45 -12.80 -0.68 3.80
N HIS A 46 -12.96 0.46 4.41
CA HIS A 46 -14.19 0.80 5.11
C HIS A 46 -14.61 2.22 4.77
N GLN A 47 -15.91 2.39 4.67
CA GLN A 47 -16.50 3.68 4.42
C GLN A 47 -16.87 4.32 5.75
N VAL A 48 -16.45 5.55 5.93
CA VAL A 48 -16.80 6.37 7.09
C VAL A 48 -17.65 7.55 6.61
N MET A 49 -18.77 7.75 7.24
CA MET A 49 -19.56 8.97 7.03
C MET A 49 -18.90 10.11 7.79
N ASP A 50 -18.29 11.03 7.06
CA ASP A 50 -17.74 12.27 7.63
C ASP A 50 -18.86 13.29 7.87
N THR A 51 -19.78 13.38 6.93
CA THR A 51 -21.03 14.16 7.04
C THR A 51 -22.19 13.37 6.44
N PRO A 52 -23.46 13.70 6.72
CA PRO A 52 -24.62 12.99 6.16
C PRO A 52 -24.63 12.89 4.63
N GLU A 53 -23.89 13.75 3.94
CA GLU A 53 -23.81 13.81 2.48
C GLU A 53 -22.45 13.38 1.92
N HIS A 54 -21.46 13.11 2.80
CA HIS A 54 -20.09 12.80 2.36
C HIS A 54 -19.60 11.48 2.96
N ILE A 55 -19.40 10.50 2.09
CA ILE A 55 -18.83 9.20 2.44
C ILE A 55 -17.37 9.21 2.00
N VAL A 56 -16.47 8.94 2.94
CA VAL A 56 -15.04 8.80 2.68
C VAL A 56 -14.65 7.34 2.80
N GLU A 57 -13.96 6.82 1.79
CA GLU A 57 -13.38 5.48 1.84
C GLU A 57 -12.00 5.54 2.48
N HIS A 58 -11.85 4.83 3.59
CA HIS A 58 -10.57 4.62 4.25
C HIS A 58 -10.00 3.26 3.91
N THR A 59 -8.74 3.26 3.49
CA THR A 59 -7.99 2.03 3.24
C THR A 59 -6.94 1.85 4.33
N GLY A 60 -6.97 0.71 4.99
CA GLY A 60 -6.00 0.38 6.03
C GLY A 60 -5.41 -1.01 5.82
N LEU A 61 -4.33 -1.28 6.52
CA LEU A 61 -3.74 -2.60 6.61
C LEU A 61 -4.11 -3.24 7.95
N GLN A 62 -4.45 -4.51 7.93
CA GLN A 62 -4.70 -5.33 9.11
C GLN A 62 -4.00 -6.67 8.98
N ARG A 63 -3.76 -7.34 10.10
CA ARG A 63 -3.21 -8.70 10.06
C ARG A 63 -4.09 -9.61 9.19
N TRP A 64 -3.45 -10.38 8.34
CA TRP A 64 -4.16 -11.37 7.51
C TRP A 64 -4.76 -12.49 8.37
N ILE A 65 -3.97 -13.02 9.31
CA ILE A 65 -4.43 -14.02 10.26
C ILE A 65 -4.37 -13.42 11.67
N ASN A 66 -5.52 -13.40 12.33
CA ASN A 66 -5.67 -12.88 13.68
C ASN A 66 -5.58 -14.01 14.72
N PHE A 67 -5.46 -13.63 15.98
CA PHE A 67 -5.48 -14.54 17.13
C PHE A 67 -4.32 -15.55 17.17
N THR A 68 -3.16 -15.18 16.63
CA THR A 68 -1.93 -15.93 16.72
C THR A 68 -0.76 -15.01 17.03
N HIS A 69 0.24 -15.54 17.70
CA HIS A 69 1.53 -14.85 17.90
C HIS A 69 2.52 -15.13 16.78
N ASP A 70 2.17 -16.02 15.85
CA ASP A 70 3.03 -16.33 14.71
C ASP A 70 3.17 -15.10 13.80
N THR A 71 4.37 -14.88 13.33
CA THR A 71 4.70 -13.77 12.40
C THR A 71 4.99 -14.27 10.99
N SER A 72 5.26 -15.56 10.82
CA SER A 72 5.53 -16.16 9.52
C SER A 72 4.52 -17.24 9.18
N PHE A 73 4.16 -17.30 7.91
CA PHE A 73 3.14 -18.21 7.40
C PHE A 73 3.58 -18.82 6.08
N VAL A 74 3.11 -20.03 5.83
CA VAL A 74 3.35 -20.72 4.56
C VAL A 74 2.13 -20.56 3.66
N ILE A 75 2.34 -20.11 2.45
CA ILE A 75 1.29 -19.98 1.42
C ILE A 75 1.61 -20.94 0.28
N ASP A 76 0.65 -21.79 -0.05
CA ASP A 76 0.72 -22.67 -1.22
C ASP A 76 0.66 -21.83 -2.52
N LYS A 77 1.61 -22.05 -3.41
CA LYS A 77 1.66 -21.34 -4.70
C LYS A 77 0.44 -21.57 -5.57
N GLN A 78 -0.26 -22.69 -5.41
CA GLN A 78 -1.52 -22.95 -6.12
C GLN A 78 -2.65 -22.01 -5.71
N LYS A 79 -2.53 -21.35 -4.57
CA LYS A 79 -3.49 -20.38 -4.09
C LYS A 79 -3.19 -18.94 -4.53
N ILE A 80 -2.11 -18.75 -5.26
CA ILE A 80 -1.65 -17.45 -5.74
C ILE A 80 -2.02 -17.29 -7.21
N ILE A 81 -2.77 -16.25 -7.55
CA ILE A 81 -3.07 -15.88 -8.93
C ILE A 81 -1.91 -15.11 -9.55
N GLY A 82 -1.30 -14.24 -8.75
CA GLY A 82 -0.19 -13.42 -9.19
C GLY A 82 0.44 -12.66 -8.02
N PHE A 83 1.63 -12.15 -8.24
CA PHE A 83 2.29 -11.28 -7.27
C PHE A 83 3.19 -10.28 -7.99
N GLY A 84 3.41 -9.17 -7.32
CA GLY A 84 4.25 -8.09 -7.80
C GLY A 84 5.06 -7.46 -6.66
N ASN A 85 5.96 -6.58 -7.02
CA ASN A 85 6.70 -5.80 -6.03
C ASN A 85 5.82 -4.70 -5.46
N LEU A 86 5.88 -4.50 -4.13
CA LEU A 86 5.28 -3.32 -3.52
C LEU A 86 6.01 -2.06 -4.00
N ALA A 87 5.25 -1.00 -4.25
CA ALA A 87 5.80 0.31 -4.49
C ALA A 87 6.60 0.79 -3.27
N PRO A 88 7.72 1.52 -3.43
CA PRO A 88 8.57 1.95 -2.31
C PRO A 88 7.81 2.69 -1.21
N GLU A 89 6.85 3.52 -1.57
CA GLU A 89 6.01 4.28 -0.62
C GLU A 89 5.13 3.35 0.21
N VAL A 90 4.62 2.30 -0.42
CA VAL A 90 3.79 1.28 0.24
C VAL A 90 4.63 0.40 1.15
N VAL A 91 5.87 0.10 0.78
CA VAL A 91 6.82 -0.63 1.65
C VAL A 91 7.04 0.13 2.96
N VAL A 92 7.25 1.43 2.90
CA VAL A 92 7.42 2.26 4.11
C VAL A 92 6.17 2.20 4.99
N TYR A 93 5.00 2.34 4.41
CA TYR A 93 3.73 2.23 5.13
C TYR A 93 3.54 0.84 5.77
N TYR A 94 3.78 -0.22 5.03
CA TYR A 94 3.72 -1.60 5.52
C TYR A 94 4.66 -1.83 6.70
N GLN A 95 5.92 -1.37 6.61
CA GLN A 95 6.90 -1.48 7.70
C GLN A 95 6.47 -0.74 8.96
N MET A 96 5.84 0.41 8.82
CA MET A 96 5.34 1.20 9.94
C MET A 96 4.16 0.51 10.63
N VAL A 97 3.22 -0.02 9.86
CA VAL A 97 2.09 -0.78 10.41
C VAL A 97 2.56 -2.02 11.15
N THR A 98 3.50 -2.78 10.59
CA THR A 98 4.07 -3.96 11.25
C THR A 98 4.81 -3.62 12.52
N LYS A 99 5.57 -2.52 12.54
CA LYS A 99 6.27 -2.04 13.73
C LYS A 99 5.28 -1.63 14.83
N LYS A 100 4.22 -0.91 14.46
CA LYS A 100 3.16 -0.51 15.39
C LYS A 100 2.49 -1.73 16.04
N ILE A 101 2.13 -2.73 15.26
CA ILE A 101 1.51 -3.96 15.77
C ILE A 101 2.43 -4.69 16.75
N LYS A 102 3.72 -4.81 16.43
CA LYS A 102 4.71 -5.42 17.32
C LYS A 102 4.85 -4.67 18.64
N MET A 103 4.87 -3.35 18.61
CA MET A 103 4.92 -2.52 19.81
C MET A 103 3.68 -2.69 20.71
N GLU A 104 2.50 -2.76 20.10
CA GLU A 104 1.25 -2.98 20.83
C GLU A 104 1.21 -4.37 21.49
N GLU A 105 1.72 -5.40 20.82
CA GLU A 105 1.79 -6.76 21.35
C GLU A 105 2.82 -6.92 22.48
N GLU A 106 3.93 -6.21 22.39
CA GLU A 106 5.00 -6.25 23.41
C GLU A 106 4.66 -5.40 24.64
N GLY A 107 3.53 -4.66 24.62
CA GLY A 107 3.11 -3.79 25.71
C GLY A 107 4.06 -2.62 25.97
N THR A 108 4.93 -2.32 25.02
CA THR A 108 5.85 -1.19 25.08
C THR A 108 5.11 0.10 24.74
N THR A 109 4.22 0.52 25.59
CA THR A 109 3.62 1.86 25.53
C THR A 109 4.60 2.90 26.08
N GLY A 110 5.73 3.07 25.45
CA GLY A 110 6.51 4.28 25.57
C GLY A 110 5.78 5.39 24.82
N ASN A 111 5.12 6.26 25.52
CA ASN A 111 4.19 7.25 24.95
C ASN A 111 4.82 8.09 23.83
N ASP A 112 6.11 8.42 23.92
CA ASP A 112 6.78 9.33 22.99
C ASP A 112 7.09 8.68 21.63
N GLU A 113 7.52 7.42 21.60
CA GLU A 113 7.82 6.71 20.36
C GLU A 113 6.56 6.29 19.60
N HIS A 114 5.51 5.93 20.33
CA HIS A 114 4.21 5.59 19.75
C HIS A 114 3.56 6.80 19.08
N ASP A 115 3.59 7.95 19.74
CA ASP A 115 3.01 9.19 19.21
C ASP A 115 3.79 9.69 17.98
N ALA A 116 5.12 9.58 17.99
CA ALA A 116 5.95 9.89 16.83
C ALA A 116 5.65 8.97 15.64
N LEU A 117 5.46 7.67 15.89
CA LEU A 117 5.13 6.69 14.86
C LEU A 117 3.74 6.94 14.26
N VAL A 118 2.74 7.21 15.08
CA VAL A 118 1.37 7.53 14.64
C VAL A 118 1.37 8.78 13.77
N LYS A 119 2.09 9.83 14.18
CA LYS A 119 2.23 11.06 13.41
C LYS A 119 2.89 10.82 12.05
N GLN A 120 3.96 10.03 12.02
CA GLN A 120 4.65 9.69 10.78
C GLN A 120 3.77 8.85 9.84
N MET A 121 2.95 7.94 10.39
CA MET A 121 1.96 7.18 9.61
C MET A 121 0.92 8.10 8.96
N GLN A 122 0.38 9.04 9.71
CA GLN A 122 -0.59 10.02 9.21
C GLN A 122 0.01 10.88 8.08
N GLU A 123 1.24 11.34 8.23
CA GLU A 123 1.94 12.09 7.20
C GLU A 123 2.17 11.28 5.92
N ASN A 124 2.50 10.00 6.05
CA ASN A 124 2.71 9.13 4.89
C ASN A 124 1.41 8.76 4.18
N VAL A 125 0.33 8.52 4.92
CA VAL A 125 -1.00 8.33 4.33
C VAL A 125 -1.44 9.57 3.57
N ALA A 126 -1.26 10.76 4.14
CA ALA A 126 -1.58 12.01 3.48
C ALA A 126 -0.76 12.24 2.20
N LYS A 127 0.52 11.81 2.18
CA LYS A 127 1.35 11.86 0.97
C LYS A 127 0.87 10.90 -0.11
N LEU A 128 0.46 9.68 0.28
CA LEU A 128 -0.08 8.70 -0.66
C LEU A 128 -1.41 9.17 -1.27
N GLU A 129 -2.29 9.74 -0.47
CA GLU A 129 -3.54 10.32 -0.93
C GLU A 129 -3.30 11.46 -1.93
N LYS A 130 -2.36 12.36 -1.65
CA LYS A 130 -1.97 13.43 -2.58
C LYS A 130 -1.39 12.92 -3.88
N ILE A 131 -0.60 11.86 -3.87
CA ILE A 131 -0.06 11.24 -5.09
C ILE A 131 -1.18 10.63 -5.92
N MET A 132 -2.16 9.98 -5.30
CA MET A 132 -3.32 9.41 -5.98
C MET A 132 -4.23 10.49 -6.56
N GLU A 133 -4.46 11.59 -5.84
CA GLU A 133 -5.23 12.74 -6.33
C GLU A 133 -4.47 13.54 -7.40
N GLY A 134 -3.16 13.69 -7.26
CA GLY A 134 -2.31 14.40 -8.23
C GLY A 134 -2.23 13.72 -9.60
N SER A 135 -2.36 12.40 -9.66
CA SER A 135 -2.40 11.66 -10.93
C SER A 135 -3.70 11.87 -11.73
N GLU A 136 -4.78 12.25 -11.05
CA GLU A 136 -6.04 12.61 -11.71
C GLU A 136 -6.08 14.08 -12.13
N MET A 137 -5.36 14.96 -11.46
CA MET A 137 -5.32 16.39 -11.78
C MET A 137 -4.39 16.76 -12.94
N ASP A 138 -3.33 16.02 -13.15
CA ASP A 138 -2.39 16.27 -14.27
C ASP A 138 -3.04 16.06 -15.65
N SER A 139 -4.14 15.33 -15.73
CA SER A 139 -4.89 15.16 -16.97
C SER A 139 -5.82 16.34 -17.31
N ILE A 140 -6.09 17.23 -16.36
CA ILE A 140 -7.00 18.38 -16.53
C ILE A 140 -6.24 19.66 -16.89
N ASP A 141 -5.00 19.80 -16.44
CA ASP A 141 -4.19 21.00 -16.68
C ASP A 141 -3.66 21.12 -18.12
N ASP A 142 -3.61 20.04 -18.88
CA ASP A 142 -3.14 20.08 -20.27
C ASP A 142 -4.18 20.66 -21.24
N ASP A 143 -5.46 20.58 -20.91
CA ASP A 143 -6.50 21.13 -21.75
C ASP A 143 -6.66 22.66 -21.61
N ASP A 144 -6.33 23.22 -20.44
CA ASP A 144 -6.44 24.66 -20.22
C ASP A 144 -5.31 25.47 -20.85
N LYS A 145 -4.16 24.85 -21.16
CA LYS A 145 -3.07 25.54 -21.84
C LYS A 145 -3.30 25.73 -23.34
N ILE A 146 -4.16 24.92 -23.93
CA ILE A 146 -4.48 25.01 -25.37
C ILE A 146 -5.51 26.11 -25.67
N THR A 147 -6.33 26.45 -24.69
CA THR A 147 -7.38 27.47 -24.87
C THR A 147 -6.90 28.91 -24.74
N HIS A 148 -5.66 29.15 -24.31
CA HIS A 148 -5.10 30.51 -24.19
C HIS A 148 -4.22 30.94 -25.36
N MET A 149 -4.15 30.21 -26.44
CA MET A 149 -3.66 30.74 -27.69
C MET A 149 -4.74 31.63 -28.30
N GLN A 150 -4.77 32.89 -27.90
CA GLN A 150 -5.50 33.88 -28.63
C GLN A 150 -4.94 33.96 -30.06
N PRO A 151 -5.78 33.87 -31.06
CA PRO A 151 -5.33 34.14 -32.40
C PRO A 151 -4.76 35.56 -32.43
N ASN A 152 -3.52 35.67 -32.80
CA ASN A 152 -2.93 36.96 -33.12
C ASN A 152 -3.89 37.70 -34.03
N LYS A 153 -4.48 38.73 -33.52
CA LYS A 153 -5.13 39.69 -34.36
C LYS A 153 -4.05 40.37 -35.18
N THR A 154 -3.77 39.84 -36.32
CA THR A 154 -3.06 40.58 -37.35
C THR A 154 -3.91 41.78 -37.72
N LEU A 155 -3.57 42.88 -37.13
CA LEU A 155 -4.05 44.19 -37.59
C LEU A 155 -3.20 44.56 -38.78
N HIS A 156 -3.85 44.78 -39.85
CA HIS A 156 -3.23 45.45 -41.01
C HIS A 156 -3.08 46.92 -40.81
#